data_ca45420b45a7d295d853b3be33217a14
#
_entry.id   ca45420b45a7d295d853b3be33217a14
#
_cell.length_a   1.000
_cell.length_b   1.000
_cell.length_c   1.000
_cell.angle_alpha   90.00
_cell.angle_beta   90.00
_cell.angle_gamma   90.00
#
_symmetry.space_group_name_H-M   'P 1'
#
loop_
_entity.id
_entity.type
_entity.pdbx_description
1 polymer ?
#
loop_
_entity_poly.entity_id
_entity_poly.type
_entity_poly.pdbx_seq_one_letter_code
_entity_poly.pdbx_strand_id
1 'polypeptide(L)'
;MSPTRRAFFALAAFSATIGVAHAANPTMFRDAGCGCCLKWLEQVKASFGQKAVVVNSTDMAAVKDKQGVPQALRSCHTVLVGGYVIEGHVPAKEIARLLREKPKGVKGLAVAGMPMGSPGMEHGDHREAYKVMTFGSGGQRVYASYAASGGAHAH
;
A
#
# COMPACT_ATOMS: atom_id res chain seq x y z
N MET A 1 73.02 -20.71 -5.41
CA MET A 1 72.48 -19.36 -5.10
C MET A 1 71.16 -19.22 -5.82
N SER A 2 70.04 -19.45 -5.08
CA SER A 2 68.67 -19.35 -5.64
C SER A 2 68.06 -17.99 -5.32
N PRO A 3 67.45 -17.27 -6.31
CA PRO A 3 66.75 -16.05 -6.01
C PRO A 3 65.27 -16.37 -5.66
N THR A 4 64.91 -15.95 -4.47
CA THR A 4 63.54 -16.02 -3.91
C THR A 4 62.59 -15.09 -4.70
N ARG A 5 61.59 -15.67 -5.38
CA ARG A 5 60.50 -14.96 -6.00
C ARG A 5 59.52 -14.48 -4.92
N ARG A 6 59.49 -13.18 -4.66
CA ARG A 6 58.46 -12.53 -3.85
C ARG A 6 57.21 -12.33 -4.70
N ALA A 7 56.17 -13.10 -4.44
CA ALA A 7 54.83 -12.88 -5.03
C ALA A 7 54.13 -11.72 -4.29
N PHE A 8 53.87 -10.61 -4.99
CA PHE A 8 53.01 -9.53 -4.50
C PHE A 8 51.56 -9.91 -4.78
N PHE A 9 50.80 -10.25 -3.74
CA PHE A 9 49.36 -10.35 -3.83
C PHE A 9 48.76 -8.91 -3.78
N ALA A 10 48.30 -8.43 -4.92
CA ALA A 10 47.50 -7.20 -4.99
C ALA A 10 46.09 -7.49 -4.49
N LEU A 11 45.74 -6.98 -3.31
CA LEU A 11 44.40 -7.02 -2.77
C LEU A 11 43.54 -5.98 -3.51
N ALA A 12 42.72 -6.43 -4.46
CA ALA A 12 41.74 -5.55 -5.12
C ALA A 12 40.55 -5.31 -4.16
N ALA A 13 40.49 -4.12 -3.58
CA ALA A 13 39.37 -3.68 -2.79
C ALA A 13 38.16 -3.42 -3.70
N PHE A 14 37.18 -4.33 -3.65
CA PHE A 14 35.90 -4.16 -4.37
C PHE A 14 35.02 -3.21 -3.56
N SER A 15 35.00 -1.94 -3.92
CA SER A 15 34.10 -0.96 -3.32
C SER A 15 32.67 -1.20 -3.84
N ALA A 16 31.86 -1.89 -3.06
CA ALA A 16 30.43 -2.02 -3.33
C ALA A 16 29.75 -0.65 -3.09
N THR A 17 29.41 0.06 -4.14
CA THR A 17 28.55 1.24 -4.06
C THR A 17 27.13 0.77 -3.74
N ILE A 18 26.71 0.94 -2.49
CA ILE A 18 25.32 0.72 -2.07
C ILE A 18 24.52 1.89 -2.68
N GLY A 19 23.90 1.63 -3.83
CA GLY A 19 22.96 2.55 -4.44
C GLY A 19 21.75 2.71 -3.50
N VAL A 20 21.57 3.91 -2.95
CA VAL A 20 20.36 4.28 -2.22
C VAL A 20 19.22 4.33 -3.25
N ALA A 21 18.43 3.25 -3.34
CA ALA A 21 17.23 3.25 -4.15
C ALA A 21 16.28 4.32 -3.56
N HIS A 22 16.17 5.47 -4.23
CA HIS A 22 15.14 6.45 -3.90
C HIS A 22 13.78 5.78 -4.11
N ALA A 23 13.05 5.57 -3.02
CA ALA A 23 11.69 5.08 -3.12
C ALA A 23 10.87 6.11 -3.93
N ALA A 24 10.24 5.66 -5.02
CA ALA A 24 9.37 6.53 -5.81
C ALA A 24 8.24 7.09 -4.93
N ASN A 25 7.84 8.34 -5.20
CA ASN A 25 6.74 8.98 -4.48
C ASN A 25 5.48 8.10 -4.55
N PRO A 26 4.70 7.99 -3.47
CA PRO A 26 3.42 7.33 -3.52
C PRO A 26 2.55 7.90 -4.63
N THR A 27 1.93 7.04 -5.42
CA THR A 27 1.10 7.47 -6.55
C THR A 27 -0.30 6.92 -6.38
N MET A 28 -1.28 7.81 -6.26
CA MET A 28 -2.70 7.49 -6.14
C MET A 28 -3.39 7.64 -7.49
N PHE A 29 -3.98 6.57 -7.99
CA PHE A 29 -4.88 6.58 -9.14
C PHE A 29 -6.32 6.59 -8.66
N ARG A 30 -7.13 7.50 -9.21
CA ARG A 30 -8.53 7.66 -8.84
C ARG A 30 -9.36 8.19 -10.00
N ASP A 31 -10.66 8.00 -9.94
CA ASP A 31 -11.60 8.76 -10.76
C ASP A 31 -11.61 10.24 -10.33
N ALA A 32 -11.69 11.17 -11.29
CA ALA A 32 -11.67 12.61 -11.01
C ALA A 32 -12.83 13.06 -10.11
N GLY A 33 -13.99 12.40 -10.19
CA GLY A 33 -15.19 12.68 -9.37
C GLY A 33 -15.14 12.09 -7.96
N CYS A 34 -14.13 11.25 -7.62
CA CYS A 34 -14.09 10.56 -6.34
C CYS A 34 -13.64 11.47 -5.18
N GLY A 35 -14.58 12.14 -4.52
CA GLY A 35 -14.28 13.01 -3.37
C GLY A 35 -13.79 12.25 -2.12
N CYS A 36 -14.33 11.06 -1.83
CA CYS A 36 -13.94 10.24 -0.70
C CYS A 36 -12.47 9.77 -0.80
N CYS A 37 -11.95 9.59 -2.03
CA CYS A 37 -10.56 9.26 -2.27
C CYS A 37 -9.59 10.33 -1.71
N LEU A 38 -9.91 11.60 -1.90
CA LEU A 38 -9.09 12.70 -1.38
C LEU A 38 -9.21 12.84 0.14
N LYS A 39 -10.41 12.63 0.70
CA LYS A 39 -10.59 12.58 2.15
C LYS A 39 -9.77 11.47 2.78
N TRP A 40 -9.77 10.28 2.17
CA TRP A 40 -8.93 9.17 2.60
C TRP A 40 -7.45 9.54 2.53
N LEU A 41 -6.98 10.11 1.42
CA LEU A 41 -5.56 10.48 1.25
C LEU A 41 -5.08 11.43 2.35
N GLU A 42 -5.90 12.43 2.72
CA GLU A 42 -5.57 13.37 3.79
C GLU A 42 -5.36 12.66 5.14
N GLN A 43 -6.14 11.62 5.43
CA GLN A 43 -6.02 10.86 6.68
C GLN A 43 -4.80 9.94 6.72
N VAL A 44 -4.38 9.40 5.56
CA VAL A 44 -3.33 8.39 5.51
C VAL A 44 -1.97 8.91 5.03
N LYS A 45 -1.90 10.13 4.51
CA LYS A 45 -0.67 10.69 3.89
C LYS A 45 0.56 10.63 4.80
N ALA A 46 0.39 10.77 6.11
CA ALA A 46 1.49 10.65 7.08
C ALA A 46 2.12 9.24 7.09
N SER A 47 1.35 8.19 6.75
CA SER A 47 1.83 6.81 6.69
C SER A 47 2.78 6.55 5.52
N PHE A 48 2.82 7.44 4.54
CA PHE A 48 3.66 7.30 3.35
C PHE A 48 5.07 7.84 3.54
N GLY A 49 5.30 8.69 4.54
CA GLY A 49 6.59 9.34 4.80
C GLY A 49 6.99 10.39 3.75
N GLN A 50 6.18 10.58 2.70
CA GLN A 50 6.41 11.54 1.62
C GLN A 50 5.09 11.92 0.92
N LYS A 51 5.12 13.04 0.17
CA LYS A 51 3.93 13.56 -0.53
C LYS A 51 3.50 12.62 -1.65
N ALA A 52 2.22 12.25 -1.67
CA ALA A 52 1.64 11.45 -2.74
C ALA A 52 1.36 12.28 -3.99
N VAL A 53 1.58 11.68 -5.16
CA VAL A 53 1.14 12.20 -6.46
C VAL A 53 -0.26 11.66 -6.74
N VAL A 54 -1.19 12.53 -7.11
CA VAL A 54 -2.56 12.15 -7.49
C VAL A 54 -2.70 12.16 -9.01
N VAL A 55 -3.12 11.03 -9.57
CA VAL A 55 -3.37 10.83 -11.00
C VAL A 55 -4.84 10.52 -11.19
N ASN A 56 -5.56 11.39 -11.89
CA ASN A 56 -6.92 11.10 -12.31
C ASN A 56 -6.88 10.15 -13.52
N SER A 57 -7.62 9.07 -13.46
CA SER A 57 -7.73 8.06 -14.52
C SER A 57 -9.17 7.95 -14.99
N THR A 58 -9.35 7.85 -16.29
CA THR A 58 -10.64 7.55 -16.92
C THR A 58 -10.89 6.04 -17.05
N ASP A 59 -9.87 5.23 -16.80
CA ASP A 59 -9.94 3.76 -16.83
C ASP A 59 -9.30 3.16 -15.58
N MET A 60 -10.05 3.18 -14.49
CA MET A 60 -9.62 2.56 -13.24
C MET A 60 -9.58 1.03 -13.30
N ALA A 61 -10.33 0.42 -14.23
CA ALA A 61 -10.29 -1.03 -14.42
C ALA A 61 -8.92 -1.45 -14.94
N ALA A 62 -8.41 -0.79 -15.98
CA ALA A 62 -7.08 -1.07 -16.52
C ALA A 62 -5.97 -0.81 -15.49
N VAL A 63 -6.09 0.24 -14.67
CA VAL A 63 -5.14 0.48 -13.56
C VAL A 63 -5.10 -0.71 -12.61
N LYS A 64 -6.27 -1.19 -12.15
CA LYS A 64 -6.37 -2.30 -11.21
C LYS A 64 -5.90 -3.63 -11.81
N ASP A 65 -6.19 -3.87 -13.08
CA ASP A 65 -5.70 -5.06 -13.81
C ASP A 65 -4.17 -5.06 -13.88
N LYS A 66 -3.58 -3.94 -14.29
CA LYS A 66 -2.13 -3.76 -14.35
C LYS A 66 -1.46 -3.98 -12.99
N GLN A 67 -2.11 -3.54 -11.92
CA GLN A 67 -1.61 -3.72 -10.56
C GLN A 67 -1.94 -5.10 -9.97
N GLY A 68 -2.70 -5.93 -10.68
CA GLY A 68 -3.09 -7.27 -10.24
C GLY A 68 -4.00 -7.26 -9.01
N VAL A 69 -4.87 -6.24 -8.90
CA VAL A 69 -5.89 -6.18 -7.85
C VAL A 69 -7.00 -7.19 -8.17
N PRO A 70 -7.23 -8.19 -7.32
CA PRO A 70 -8.29 -9.16 -7.55
C PRO A 70 -9.66 -8.49 -7.67
N GLN A 71 -10.49 -8.95 -8.61
CA GLN A 71 -11.81 -8.35 -8.88
C GLN A 71 -12.67 -8.21 -7.60
N ALA A 72 -12.68 -9.25 -6.76
CA ALA A 72 -13.46 -9.27 -5.51
C ALA A 72 -12.96 -8.28 -4.43
N LEU A 73 -11.76 -7.72 -4.59
CA LEU A 73 -11.16 -6.79 -3.64
C LEU A 73 -11.14 -5.34 -4.12
N ARG A 74 -11.68 -5.04 -5.31
CA ARG A 74 -11.63 -3.70 -5.90
C ARG A 74 -12.49 -2.70 -5.16
N SER A 75 -12.01 -1.47 -5.16
CA SER A 75 -12.63 -0.31 -4.54
C SER A 75 -12.48 0.93 -5.45
N CYS A 76 -12.62 2.14 -4.92
CA CYS A 76 -12.67 3.38 -5.72
C CYS A 76 -11.29 3.90 -6.18
N HIS A 77 -10.20 3.60 -5.46
CA HIS A 77 -8.86 4.09 -5.81
C HIS A 77 -7.79 3.04 -5.56
N THR A 78 -6.62 3.25 -6.19
CA THR A 78 -5.46 2.37 -6.08
C THR A 78 -4.22 3.22 -5.82
N VAL A 79 -3.43 2.91 -4.81
CA VAL A 79 -2.19 3.61 -4.48
C VAL A 79 -1.00 2.68 -4.58
N LEU A 80 0.08 3.17 -5.19
CA LEU A 80 1.38 2.51 -5.21
C LEU A 80 2.28 3.18 -4.17
N VAL A 81 2.80 2.43 -3.21
CA VAL A 81 3.67 2.96 -2.16
C VAL A 81 4.64 1.88 -1.67
N GLY A 82 5.93 2.21 -1.61
CA GLY A 82 6.95 1.32 -1.06
C GLY A 82 7.02 -0.08 -1.72
N GLY A 83 6.63 -0.18 -3.00
CA GLY A 83 6.55 -1.45 -3.74
C GLY A 83 5.25 -2.22 -3.52
N TYR A 84 4.32 -1.71 -2.72
CA TYR A 84 3.02 -2.29 -2.44
C TYR A 84 1.88 -1.57 -3.17
N VAL A 85 0.77 -2.27 -3.31
CA VAL A 85 -0.51 -1.75 -3.81
C VAL A 85 -1.48 -1.61 -2.65
N ILE A 86 -2.05 -0.44 -2.48
CA ILE A 86 -3.13 -0.18 -1.51
C ILE A 86 -4.41 0.08 -2.29
N GLU A 87 -5.39 -0.74 -2.09
CA GLU A 87 -6.69 -0.67 -2.78
C GLU A 87 -7.79 -0.22 -1.82
N GLY A 88 -8.43 0.90 -2.14
CA GLY A 88 -9.55 1.43 -1.37
C GLY A 88 -9.16 1.99 0.00
N HIS A 89 -10.12 2.00 0.90
CA HIS A 89 -10.11 2.76 2.15
C HIS A 89 -9.35 2.07 3.30
N VAL A 90 -8.11 1.60 3.01
CA VAL A 90 -7.24 0.95 4.00
C VAL A 90 -6.81 1.95 5.08
N PRO A 91 -6.95 1.60 6.39
CA PRO A 91 -6.55 2.49 7.47
C PRO A 91 -5.04 2.74 7.53
N ALA A 92 -4.65 3.97 7.93
CA ALA A 92 -3.27 4.42 8.03
C ALA A 92 -2.36 3.45 8.82
N LYS A 93 -2.86 2.93 9.95
CA LYS A 93 -2.09 2.00 10.80
C LYS A 93 -1.74 0.69 10.09
N GLU A 94 -2.62 0.19 9.22
CA GLU A 94 -2.38 -1.04 8.47
C GLU A 94 -1.38 -0.81 7.33
N ILE A 95 -1.43 0.36 6.70
CA ILE A 95 -0.42 0.77 5.71
C ILE A 95 0.96 0.89 6.38
N ALA A 96 1.04 1.59 7.51
CA ALA A 96 2.29 1.74 8.25
C ALA A 96 2.84 0.37 8.72
N ARG A 97 1.96 -0.55 9.14
CA ARG A 97 2.33 -1.91 9.52
C ARG A 97 2.90 -2.68 8.33
N LEU A 98 2.23 -2.63 7.16
CA LEU A 98 2.69 -3.28 5.93
C LEU A 98 4.08 -2.79 5.51
N LEU A 99 4.28 -1.48 5.49
CA LEU A 99 5.55 -0.85 5.08
C LEU A 99 6.70 -1.18 6.02
N ARG A 100 6.42 -1.37 7.31
CA ARG A 100 7.40 -1.78 8.32
C ARG A 100 7.71 -3.27 8.27
N GLU A 101 6.69 -4.13 8.20
CA GLU A 101 6.82 -5.60 8.32
C GLU A 101 7.27 -6.26 7.02
N LYS A 102 6.93 -5.68 5.87
CA LYS A 102 7.29 -6.16 4.53
C LYS A 102 7.07 -7.68 4.34
N PRO A 103 5.84 -8.18 4.59
CA PRO A 103 5.57 -9.61 4.59
C PRO A 103 5.80 -10.24 3.23
N LYS A 104 6.42 -11.42 3.21
CA LYS A 104 6.68 -12.18 1.97
C LYS A 104 5.36 -12.63 1.32
N GLY A 105 5.32 -12.58 -0.01
CA GLY A 105 4.16 -13.04 -0.80
C GLY A 105 2.96 -12.09 -0.78
N VAL A 106 3.04 -10.95 -0.09
CA VAL A 106 2.02 -9.91 -0.11
C VAL A 106 2.38 -8.86 -1.14
N LYS A 107 1.49 -8.66 -2.12
CA LYS A 107 1.59 -7.60 -3.13
C LYS A 107 0.91 -6.31 -2.66
N GLY A 108 -0.12 -6.43 -1.84
CA GLY A 108 -0.86 -5.28 -1.36
C GLY A 108 -1.92 -5.59 -0.31
N LEU A 109 -2.56 -4.51 0.15
CA LEU A 109 -3.73 -4.54 1.03
C LEU A 109 -4.95 -3.98 0.30
N ALA A 110 -6.12 -4.48 0.63
CA ALA A 110 -7.38 -4.01 0.08
C ALA A 110 -8.48 -3.91 1.15
N VAL A 111 -9.30 -2.88 1.06
CA VAL A 111 -10.65 -2.82 1.63
C VAL A 111 -11.61 -2.83 0.44
N ALA A 112 -12.30 -3.96 0.26
CA ALA A 112 -13.24 -4.14 -0.85
C ALA A 112 -14.43 -3.18 -0.75
N GLY A 113 -14.85 -2.63 -1.87
CA GLY A 113 -15.96 -1.69 -1.91
C GLY A 113 -15.65 -0.37 -1.17
N MET A 114 -16.66 0.20 -0.55
CA MET A 114 -16.59 1.48 0.18
C MET A 114 -17.39 1.39 1.48
N PRO A 115 -16.97 0.54 2.44
CA PRO A 115 -17.75 0.34 3.67
C PRO A 115 -17.86 1.64 4.46
N MET A 116 -19.07 1.96 4.92
CA MET A 116 -19.34 3.14 5.72
C MET A 116 -18.50 3.13 7.01
N GLY A 117 -17.93 4.27 7.37
CA GLY A 117 -17.08 4.41 8.53
C GLY A 117 -15.64 3.92 8.35
N SER A 118 -15.26 3.42 7.14
CA SER A 118 -13.84 3.28 6.80
C SER A 118 -13.23 4.67 6.56
N PRO A 119 -11.90 4.83 6.64
CA PRO A 119 -11.24 6.13 6.48
C PRO A 119 -11.67 6.85 5.19
N GLY A 120 -12.13 8.09 5.30
CA GLY A 120 -12.67 8.88 4.17
C GLY A 120 -14.14 8.58 3.82
N MET A 121 -14.76 7.59 4.48
CA MET A 121 -16.15 7.19 4.34
C MET A 121 -16.94 7.32 5.64
N GLU A 122 -16.46 8.16 6.54
CA GLU A 122 -17.12 8.40 7.83
C GLU A 122 -18.46 9.12 7.61
N HIS A 123 -19.48 8.66 8.33
CA HIS A 123 -20.79 9.27 8.40
C HIS A 123 -21.34 9.15 9.83
N GLY A 124 -21.16 10.21 10.63
CA GLY A 124 -21.46 10.16 12.07
C GLY A 124 -20.71 9.06 12.78
N ASP A 125 -21.37 8.43 13.75
CA ASP A 125 -20.77 7.34 14.56
C ASP A 125 -21.00 5.93 13.98
N HIS A 126 -21.66 5.86 12.80
CA HIS A 126 -21.97 4.59 12.17
C HIS A 126 -20.77 4.02 11.43
N ARG A 127 -20.46 2.75 11.71
CA ARG A 127 -19.46 1.96 10.98
C ARG A 127 -20.03 0.61 10.60
N GLU A 128 -19.91 0.23 9.34
CA GLU A 128 -20.09 -1.14 8.88
C GLU A 128 -18.87 -2.00 9.28
N ALA A 129 -19.09 -3.28 9.51
CA ALA A 129 -17.98 -4.21 9.68
C ALA A 129 -17.25 -4.38 8.35
N TYR A 130 -15.90 -4.30 8.37
CA TYR A 130 -15.10 -4.56 7.19
C TYR A 130 -13.78 -5.25 7.52
N LYS A 131 -13.15 -5.80 6.50
CA LYS A 131 -11.85 -6.45 6.60
C LYS A 131 -10.84 -5.77 5.71
N VAL A 132 -9.61 -5.68 6.19
CA VAL A 132 -8.44 -5.41 5.37
C VAL A 132 -7.88 -6.75 4.93
N MET A 133 -7.81 -6.96 3.62
CA MET A 133 -7.33 -8.21 3.02
C MET A 133 -5.93 -8.02 2.44
N THR A 134 -5.08 -9.03 2.55
CA THR A 134 -3.87 -9.12 1.73
C THR A 134 -4.22 -9.73 0.38
N PHE A 135 -3.40 -9.45 -0.64
CA PHE A 135 -3.38 -10.17 -1.91
C PHE A 135 -1.95 -10.25 -2.46
N GLY A 136 -1.70 -11.24 -3.31
CA GLY A 136 -0.39 -11.51 -3.89
C GLY A 136 -0.16 -13.00 -4.08
N SER A 137 1.09 -13.44 -4.22
CA SER A 137 1.44 -14.85 -4.38
C SER A 137 1.13 -15.71 -3.17
N GLY A 138 1.01 -15.09 -1.97
CA GLY A 138 0.56 -15.75 -0.74
C GLY A 138 -0.96 -15.93 -0.63
N GLY A 139 -1.72 -15.57 -1.68
CA GLY A 139 -3.18 -15.61 -1.71
C GLY A 139 -3.84 -14.44 -0.98
N GLN A 140 -5.16 -14.57 -0.79
CA GLN A 140 -5.97 -13.56 -0.09
C GLN A 140 -6.18 -14.01 1.35
N ARG A 141 -5.81 -13.16 2.32
CA ARG A 141 -5.96 -13.44 3.75
C ARG A 141 -6.44 -12.21 4.49
N VAL A 142 -7.16 -12.42 5.59
CA VAL A 142 -7.51 -11.32 6.49
C VAL A 142 -6.25 -10.78 7.16
N TYR A 143 -6.00 -9.50 6.97
CA TYR A 143 -4.88 -8.78 7.59
C TYR A 143 -5.32 -8.06 8.85
N ALA A 144 -6.52 -7.45 8.82
CA ALA A 144 -7.15 -6.83 9.98
C ALA A 144 -8.68 -6.89 9.84
N SER A 145 -9.39 -6.83 10.96
CA SER A 145 -10.85 -6.79 11.01
C SER A 145 -11.31 -5.59 11.83
N TYR A 146 -12.35 -4.94 11.34
CA TYR A 146 -12.98 -3.79 11.97
C TYR A 146 -14.45 -4.14 12.21
N ALA A 147 -14.87 -4.13 13.46
CA ALA A 147 -16.23 -4.42 13.84
C ALA A 147 -17.16 -3.24 13.46
N ALA A 148 -18.42 -3.56 13.25
CA ALA A 148 -19.47 -2.54 13.17
C ALA A 148 -19.54 -1.77 14.49
N SER A 149 -19.84 -0.46 14.42
CA SER A 149 -20.12 0.38 15.59
C SER A 149 -21.16 1.43 15.26
N GLY A 150 -21.87 1.90 16.28
CA GLY A 150 -22.85 2.96 16.12
C GLY A 150 -24.18 2.46 15.54
N GLY A 151 -25.28 2.70 16.29
CA GLY A 151 -26.63 2.52 15.80
C GLY A 151 -27.34 1.27 16.25
N ALA A 152 -27.78 1.29 17.49
CA ALA A 152 -29.16 0.93 17.80
C ALA A 152 -29.80 2.22 18.32
N HIS A 153 -30.25 3.10 17.43
CA HIS A 153 -31.36 3.94 17.77
C HIS A 153 -32.58 3.01 17.79
N ALA A 154 -32.85 2.42 18.95
CA ALA A 154 -34.14 1.83 19.25
C ALA A 154 -35.18 2.95 19.07
N HIS A 155 -36.06 2.78 18.10
CA HIS A 155 -37.33 3.52 18.02
C HIS A 155 -38.34 2.89 18.98
#